data_8fe344c8b2375748d0c98f3df450e788
#
_entry.id   8fe344c8b2375748d0c98f3df450e788
#
_cell.length_a   1.000
_cell.length_b   1.000
_cell.length_c   1.000
_cell.angle_alpha   90.00
_cell.angle_beta   90.00
_cell.angle_gamma   90.00
#
_symmetry.space_group_name_H-M   'P 1'
#
loop_
_entity.id
_entity.type
_entity.pdbx_description
1 polymer ?
#
loop_
_entity_poly.entity_id
_entity_poly.type
_entity_poly.pdbx_seq_one_letter_code
_entity_poly.pdbx_strand_id
1 'polypeptide(L)'
;MKLQKAQAFTLIELLVVISIIAILAGIALPVFGEVKIRGDQTKALSNAKQIGTACKIYATDNNGLYPHLSNYVGDGTATPQEATKDTKANQVLQNLIPDYLPDRNIFVNAKSAYTKKYQTAAVTATEPLPANTNEWAYVTGLSDTSNSRWPLLADGFVSGSTTDPKYSLEEGVPGGVWKGKKAIVIRVDGSGTVEGLIALKVRRTESDNENAFSTKPAKEGGIPWFTEAGGVFVLNPIDPS
;
A
#
# COMPACT_ATOMS: atom_id res chain seq x y z
N MET A 1 69.52 -1.23 15.94
CA MET A 1 68.13 -1.62 15.66
C MET A 1 67.36 -1.72 16.98
N LYS A 2 66.50 -0.73 17.32
CA LYS A 2 65.73 -0.77 18.58
C LYS A 2 64.48 -1.62 18.36
N LEU A 3 64.41 -2.78 19.02
CA LEU A 3 63.22 -3.59 19.09
C LEU A 3 62.14 -2.80 19.85
N GLN A 4 61.04 -2.42 19.17
CA GLN A 4 59.88 -1.90 19.86
C GLN A 4 59.23 -3.06 20.62
N LYS A 5 59.06 -2.88 21.96
CA LYS A 5 58.27 -3.81 22.80
C LYS A 5 56.82 -3.80 22.31
N ALA A 6 56.35 -4.89 21.77
CA ALA A 6 54.95 -5.09 21.50
C ALA A 6 54.21 -5.13 22.87
N GLN A 7 53.26 -4.22 23.06
CA GLN A 7 52.36 -4.28 24.23
C GLN A 7 51.44 -5.50 24.05
N ALA A 8 51.53 -6.44 24.96
CA ALA A 8 50.62 -7.59 24.98
C ALA A 8 49.28 -7.19 25.61
N PHE A 9 48.20 -7.52 24.95
CA PHE A 9 46.84 -7.26 25.45
C PHE A 9 46.52 -8.17 26.64
N THR A 10 45.96 -7.62 27.70
CA THR A 10 45.57 -8.42 28.87
C THR A 10 44.20 -9.07 28.66
N LEU A 11 43.99 -10.23 29.28
CA LEU A 11 42.71 -10.96 29.21
C LEU A 11 41.54 -10.14 29.78
N ILE A 12 41.83 -9.31 30.78
CA ILE A 12 40.83 -8.43 31.41
C ILE A 12 40.39 -7.28 30.49
N GLU A 13 41.33 -6.69 29.74
CA GLU A 13 41.00 -5.65 28.78
C GLU A 13 40.10 -6.16 27.68
N LEU A 14 40.33 -7.39 27.18
CA LEU A 14 39.47 -8.02 26.19
C LEU A 14 38.07 -8.32 26.79
N LEU A 15 38.02 -8.83 28.02
CA LEU A 15 36.78 -9.20 28.71
C LEU A 15 35.90 -7.96 28.94
N VAL A 16 36.47 -6.83 29.35
CA VAL A 16 35.73 -5.57 29.56
C VAL A 16 35.14 -5.08 28.26
N VAL A 17 35.89 -5.11 27.16
CA VAL A 17 35.42 -4.63 25.86
C VAL A 17 34.25 -5.47 25.35
N ILE A 18 34.35 -6.81 25.40
CA ILE A 18 33.24 -7.66 24.95
C ILE A 18 32.02 -7.51 25.85
N SER A 19 32.19 -7.25 27.14
CA SER A 19 31.06 -7.00 28.06
C SER A 19 30.31 -5.73 27.70
N ILE A 20 31.05 -4.64 27.39
CA ILE A 20 30.44 -3.38 26.96
C ILE A 20 29.67 -3.58 25.62
N ILE A 21 30.31 -4.25 24.66
CA ILE A 21 29.68 -4.53 23.35
C ILE A 21 28.40 -5.36 23.56
N ALA A 22 28.40 -6.38 24.43
CA ALA A 22 27.24 -7.20 24.70
C ALA A 22 26.09 -6.39 25.30
N ILE A 23 26.37 -5.48 26.24
CA ILE A 23 25.37 -4.60 26.84
C ILE A 23 24.78 -3.63 25.76
N LEU A 24 25.63 -3.00 24.98
CA LEU A 24 25.19 -2.07 23.92
C LEU A 24 24.36 -2.80 22.85
N ALA A 25 24.80 -3.99 22.42
CA ALA A 25 24.07 -4.81 21.46
C ALA A 25 22.70 -5.26 22.01
N GLY A 26 22.64 -5.63 23.29
CA GLY A 26 21.38 -6.04 23.94
C GLY A 26 20.31 -4.95 23.92
N ILE A 27 20.70 -3.68 24.00
CA ILE A 27 19.76 -2.53 23.94
C ILE A 27 19.46 -2.16 22.48
N ALA A 28 20.45 -2.24 21.59
CA ALA A 28 20.32 -1.78 20.20
C ALA A 28 19.44 -2.72 19.33
N LEU A 29 19.55 -4.04 19.51
CA LEU A 29 18.87 -5.02 18.67
C LEU A 29 17.33 -4.87 18.62
N PRO A 30 16.61 -4.73 19.75
CA PRO A 30 15.14 -4.58 19.71
C PRO A 30 14.70 -3.27 19.02
N VAL A 31 15.44 -2.17 19.24
CA VAL A 31 15.14 -0.86 18.63
C VAL A 31 15.35 -0.88 17.12
N PHE A 32 16.35 -1.61 16.64
CA PHE A 32 16.66 -1.71 15.22
C PHE A 32 15.51 -2.30 14.38
N GLY A 33 14.78 -3.27 14.95
CA GLY A 33 13.58 -3.85 14.31
C GLY A 33 12.49 -2.82 14.05
N GLU A 34 12.20 -1.96 15.03
CA GLU A 34 11.18 -0.91 14.87
C GLU A 34 11.59 0.16 13.86
N VAL A 35 12.86 0.58 13.89
CA VAL A 35 13.40 1.56 12.95
C VAL A 35 13.29 1.06 11.51
N LYS A 36 13.61 -0.22 11.28
CA LYS A 36 13.46 -0.84 9.97
C LYS A 36 12.00 -0.82 9.48
N ILE A 37 11.04 -1.16 10.34
CA ILE A 37 9.61 -1.12 9.98
C ILE A 37 9.18 0.30 9.60
N ARG A 38 9.61 1.33 10.35
CA ARG A 38 9.30 2.73 10.03
C ARG A 38 9.94 3.17 8.71
N GLY A 39 11.16 2.72 8.42
CA GLY A 39 11.82 2.96 7.13
C GLY A 39 11.04 2.35 5.96
N ASP A 40 10.59 1.10 6.10
CA ASP A 40 9.78 0.42 5.10
C ASP A 40 8.43 1.13 4.88
N GLN A 41 7.78 1.60 5.96
CA GLN A 41 6.54 2.38 5.90
C GLN A 41 6.75 3.72 5.18
N THR A 42 7.85 4.41 5.45
CA THR A 42 8.17 5.67 4.77
C THR A 42 8.40 5.48 3.28
N LYS A 43 9.10 4.41 2.89
CA LYS A 43 9.31 4.04 1.49
C LYS A 43 7.97 3.73 0.81
N ALA A 44 7.14 2.89 1.42
CA ALA A 44 5.85 2.52 0.89
C ALA A 44 4.91 3.73 0.77
N LEU A 45 4.89 4.63 1.77
CA LEU A 45 4.14 5.89 1.71
C LEU A 45 4.61 6.79 0.56
N SER A 46 5.93 6.87 0.32
CA SER A 46 6.48 7.63 -0.81
C SER A 46 6.02 7.05 -2.14
N ASN A 47 6.04 5.72 -2.29
CA ASN A 47 5.54 5.04 -3.48
C ASN A 47 4.04 5.30 -3.68
N ALA A 48 3.24 5.15 -2.65
CA ALA A 48 1.80 5.41 -2.70
C ALA A 48 1.48 6.86 -3.11
N LYS A 49 2.25 7.85 -2.60
CA LYS A 49 2.10 9.25 -3.01
C LYS A 49 2.42 9.48 -4.48
N GLN A 50 3.40 8.77 -5.03
CA GLN A 50 3.71 8.84 -6.46
C GLN A 50 2.54 8.28 -7.30
N ILE A 51 1.94 7.15 -6.89
CA ILE A 51 0.74 6.61 -7.55
C ILE A 51 -0.41 7.60 -7.46
N GLY A 52 -0.69 8.17 -6.28
CA GLY A 52 -1.73 9.18 -6.10
C GLY A 52 -1.52 10.43 -6.95
N THR A 53 -0.27 10.88 -7.11
CA THR A 53 0.09 11.99 -8.01
C THR A 53 -0.15 11.62 -9.46
N ALA A 54 0.23 10.41 -9.89
CA ALA A 54 -0.03 9.93 -11.23
C ALA A 54 -1.53 9.83 -11.54
N CYS A 55 -2.35 9.41 -10.58
CA CYS A 55 -3.81 9.43 -10.72
C CYS A 55 -4.33 10.84 -10.95
N LYS A 56 -3.77 11.87 -10.30
CA LYS A 56 -4.15 13.26 -10.52
C LYS A 56 -3.74 13.77 -11.89
N ILE A 57 -2.54 13.44 -12.34
CA ILE A 57 -2.07 13.80 -13.69
C ILE A 57 -2.95 13.12 -14.73
N TYR A 58 -3.24 11.83 -14.55
CA TYR A 58 -4.17 11.09 -15.40
C TYR A 58 -5.54 11.78 -15.48
N ALA A 59 -6.09 12.26 -14.37
CA ALA A 59 -7.37 12.94 -14.34
C ALA A 59 -7.37 14.24 -15.18
N THR A 60 -6.26 14.98 -15.25
CA THR A 60 -6.16 16.18 -16.08
C THR A 60 -6.34 15.88 -17.56
N ASP A 61 -5.89 14.70 -18.03
CA ASP A 61 -5.97 14.26 -19.41
C ASP A 61 -7.29 13.50 -19.70
N ASN A 62 -8.04 13.11 -18.66
CA ASN A 62 -9.22 12.25 -18.75
C ASN A 62 -10.48 12.90 -18.13
N ASN A 63 -10.73 14.18 -18.45
CA ASN A 63 -11.93 14.93 -18.04
C ASN A 63 -12.19 14.94 -16.52
N GLY A 64 -11.14 14.98 -15.72
CA GLY A 64 -11.21 14.95 -14.27
C GLY A 64 -11.42 13.56 -13.65
N LEU A 65 -11.54 12.50 -14.44
CA LEU A 65 -11.77 11.14 -13.96
C LEU A 65 -10.45 10.46 -13.57
N TYR A 66 -10.42 9.89 -12.40
CA TYR A 66 -9.31 9.02 -11.97
C TYR A 66 -9.32 7.70 -12.75
N PRO A 67 -8.23 6.92 -12.75
CA PRO A 67 -8.15 5.67 -13.51
C PRO A 67 -9.37 4.76 -13.31
N HIS A 68 -9.91 4.25 -14.41
CA HIS A 68 -11.06 3.34 -14.44
C HIS A 68 -10.95 2.34 -15.61
N LEU A 69 -11.82 1.33 -15.69
CA LEU A 69 -11.70 0.23 -16.65
C LEU A 69 -11.82 0.66 -18.13
N SER A 70 -12.58 1.71 -18.42
CA SER A 70 -12.92 2.09 -19.80
C SER A 70 -11.73 2.51 -20.66
N ASN A 71 -10.60 2.85 -20.06
CA ASN A 71 -9.44 3.38 -20.80
C ASN A 71 -8.43 2.32 -21.23
N TYR A 72 -8.69 1.05 -20.93
CA TYR A 72 -7.78 -0.04 -21.29
C TYR A 72 -8.01 -0.63 -22.70
N VAL A 73 -8.97 -0.16 -23.45
CA VAL A 73 -9.24 -0.65 -24.81
C VAL A 73 -8.43 0.15 -25.82
N GLY A 74 -7.32 -0.39 -26.27
CA GLY A 74 -6.34 0.23 -27.17
C GLY A 74 -6.81 0.47 -28.63
N ASP A 75 -8.12 0.56 -28.90
CA ASP A 75 -8.68 0.80 -30.23
C ASP A 75 -9.43 2.13 -30.37
N GLY A 76 -9.42 2.98 -29.34
CA GLY A 76 -10.04 4.31 -29.38
C GLY A 76 -11.59 4.34 -29.35
N THR A 77 -12.24 3.21 -29.16
CA THR A 77 -13.73 3.10 -29.11
C THR A 77 -14.26 2.71 -27.73
N ALA A 78 -13.55 3.08 -26.67
CA ALA A 78 -13.92 2.71 -25.30
C ALA A 78 -15.26 3.33 -24.87
N THR A 79 -16.30 2.54 -24.79
CA THR A 79 -17.43 2.83 -23.91
C THR A 79 -17.02 2.61 -22.47
N PRO A 80 -17.38 3.50 -21.52
CA PRO A 80 -17.06 3.30 -20.12
C PRO A 80 -17.58 1.94 -19.64
N GLN A 81 -16.65 1.04 -19.30
CA GLN A 81 -17.02 -0.21 -18.66
C GLN A 81 -17.07 0.02 -17.15
N GLU A 82 -18.23 -0.15 -16.55
CA GLU A 82 -18.37 -0.03 -15.11
C GLU A 82 -17.56 -1.11 -14.41
N ALA A 83 -16.83 -0.72 -13.38
CA ALA A 83 -16.18 -1.67 -12.50
C ALA A 83 -17.24 -2.53 -11.81
N THR A 84 -16.91 -3.78 -11.55
CA THR A 84 -17.73 -4.72 -10.81
C THR A 84 -16.99 -5.13 -9.52
N LYS A 85 -17.69 -5.85 -8.65
CA LYS A 85 -17.08 -6.42 -7.44
C LYS A 85 -15.91 -7.38 -7.72
N ASP A 86 -15.86 -7.93 -8.93
CA ASP A 86 -14.82 -8.89 -9.36
C ASP A 86 -13.64 -8.20 -10.05
N THR A 87 -13.75 -6.89 -10.34
CA THR A 87 -12.67 -6.07 -10.87
C THR A 87 -11.53 -6.00 -9.86
N LYS A 88 -10.30 -6.06 -10.33
CA LYS A 88 -9.10 -5.96 -9.49
C LYS A 88 -8.40 -4.62 -9.67
N ALA A 89 -7.77 -4.12 -8.62
CA ALA A 89 -7.01 -2.86 -8.65
C ALA A 89 -5.95 -2.84 -9.75
N ASN A 90 -5.30 -3.97 -10.04
CA ASN A 90 -4.32 -4.12 -11.12
C ASN A 90 -4.89 -3.71 -12.48
N GLN A 91 -6.14 -4.12 -12.78
CA GLN A 91 -6.79 -3.87 -14.07
C GLN A 91 -7.07 -2.37 -14.31
N VAL A 92 -7.16 -1.60 -13.25
CA VAL A 92 -7.41 -0.16 -13.30
C VAL A 92 -6.09 0.62 -13.22
N LEU A 93 -5.23 0.29 -12.25
CA LEU A 93 -3.97 1.00 -12.03
C LEU A 93 -2.95 0.81 -13.17
N GLN A 94 -3.07 -0.24 -13.98
CA GLN A 94 -2.23 -0.43 -15.16
C GLN A 94 -2.39 0.69 -16.21
N ASN A 95 -3.50 1.43 -16.20
CA ASN A 95 -3.71 2.60 -17.05
C ASN A 95 -2.73 3.75 -16.78
N LEU A 96 -2.04 3.70 -15.64
CA LEU A 96 -0.97 4.64 -15.33
C LEU A 96 0.35 4.31 -16.01
N ILE A 97 0.50 3.11 -16.59
CA ILE A 97 1.76 2.61 -17.15
C ILE A 97 1.68 2.57 -18.69
N PRO A 98 2.71 3.03 -19.40
CA PRO A 98 3.94 3.65 -18.88
C PRO A 98 3.86 5.18 -18.74
N ASP A 99 2.81 5.82 -19.26
CA ASP A 99 2.77 7.26 -19.57
C ASP A 99 2.84 8.14 -18.32
N TYR A 100 2.21 7.73 -17.23
CA TYR A 100 2.17 8.48 -15.96
C TYR A 100 3.14 7.92 -14.92
N LEU A 101 3.43 6.61 -14.97
CA LEU A 101 4.34 5.89 -14.07
C LEU A 101 5.18 4.87 -14.85
N PRO A 102 6.39 5.23 -15.28
CA PRO A 102 7.26 4.31 -16.02
C PRO A 102 7.87 3.22 -15.14
N ASP A 103 8.05 3.47 -13.84
CA ASP A 103 8.64 2.50 -12.90
C ASP A 103 7.56 1.68 -12.16
N ARG A 104 7.45 0.40 -12.54
CA ARG A 104 6.52 -0.56 -11.93
C ARG A 104 6.90 -0.97 -10.51
N ASN A 105 8.16 -0.76 -10.08
CA ASN A 105 8.60 -1.12 -8.74
C ASN A 105 7.88 -0.29 -7.65
N ILE A 106 7.26 0.82 -8.02
CA ILE A 106 6.44 1.65 -7.14
C ILE A 106 5.21 0.87 -6.61
N PHE A 107 4.72 -0.09 -7.40
CA PHE A 107 3.57 -0.92 -7.01
C PHE A 107 3.94 -2.07 -6.07
N VAL A 108 5.24 -2.31 -5.85
CA VAL A 108 5.74 -3.47 -5.11
C VAL A 108 6.12 -3.08 -3.68
N ASN A 109 5.68 -3.91 -2.73
CA ASN A 109 6.20 -3.91 -1.36
C ASN A 109 6.65 -5.34 -1.00
N ALA A 110 7.94 -5.52 -0.72
CA ALA A 110 8.53 -6.83 -0.43
C ALA A 110 7.91 -7.55 0.79
N LYS A 111 7.17 -6.84 1.65
CA LYS A 111 6.46 -7.41 2.80
C LYS A 111 5.02 -7.82 2.48
N SER A 112 4.49 -7.40 1.36
CA SER A 112 3.12 -7.72 0.96
C SER A 112 3.03 -9.14 0.39
N ALA A 113 2.01 -9.87 0.81
CA ALA A 113 1.68 -11.16 0.21
C ALA A 113 1.33 -11.00 -1.29
N TYR A 114 0.73 -9.89 -1.67
CA TYR A 114 0.35 -9.58 -3.04
C TYR A 114 1.53 -9.42 -4.00
N THR A 115 2.74 -9.17 -3.49
CA THR A 115 3.95 -8.97 -4.31
C THR A 115 5.10 -9.91 -3.94
N LYS A 116 4.83 -10.93 -3.13
CA LYS A 116 5.84 -11.88 -2.63
C LYS A 116 6.59 -12.60 -3.76
N LYS A 117 5.92 -12.85 -4.89
CA LYS A 117 6.47 -13.54 -6.08
C LYS A 117 6.77 -12.57 -7.23
N TYR A 118 7.00 -11.30 -6.95
CA TYR A 118 7.17 -10.26 -7.97
C TYR A 118 8.18 -10.61 -9.08
N GLN A 119 9.32 -11.20 -8.71
CA GLN A 119 10.40 -11.52 -9.65
C GLN A 119 10.03 -12.64 -10.66
N THR A 120 8.97 -13.39 -10.39
CA THR A 120 8.51 -14.49 -11.26
C THR A 120 7.30 -14.10 -12.10
N ALA A 121 6.75 -12.90 -11.91
CA ALA A 121 5.59 -12.43 -12.64
C ALA A 121 5.93 -12.13 -14.10
N ALA A 122 5.20 -12.73 -15.03
CA ALA A 122 5.33 -12.44 -16.46
C ALA A 122 4.61 -11.10 -16.75
N VAL A 123 5.36 -10.11 -17.18
CA VAL A 123 4.85 -8.79 -17.55
C VAL A 123 4.80 -8.67 -19.06
N THR A 124 3.67 -8.28 -19.61
CA THR A 124 3.46 -8.06 -21.04
C THR A 124 3.07 -6.61 -21.30
N ALA A 125 3.13 -6.16 -22.56
CA ALA A 125 2.67 -4.83 -22.94
C ALA A 125 1.14 -4.65 -22.72
N THR A 126 0.38 -5.74 -22.87
CA THR A 126 -1.08 -5.77 -22.70
C THR A 126 -1.51 -5.96 -21.25
N GLU A 127 -0.63 -6.49 -20.39
CA GLU A 127 -0.86 -6.68 -18.96
C GLU A 127 0.35 -6.19 -18.17
N PRO A 128 0.50 -4.86 -18.04
CA PRO A 128 1.66 -4.27 -17.37
C PRO A 128 1.67 -4.45 -15.84
N LEU A 129 0.52 -4.77 -15.21
CA LEU A 129 0.41 -5.10 -13.79
C LEU A 129 -0.29 -6.47 -13.57
N PRO A 130 0.35 -7.60 -13.93
CA PRO A 130 -0.21 -8.92 -13.67
C PRO A 130 -0.27 -9.25 -12.17
N ALA A 131 -0.76 -10.44 -11.83
CA ALA A 131 -0.71 -10.95 -10.46
C ALA A 131 0.70 -10.88 -9.88
N ASN A 132 0.81 -10.69 -8.58
CA ASN A 132 2.06 -10.54 -7.82
C ASN A 132 2.90 -9.27 -8.12
N THR A 133 2.36 -8.27 -8.81
CA THR A 133 3.08 -7.02 -9.14
C THR A 133 2.51 -5.77 -8.50
N ASN A 134 1.36 -5.85 -7.87
CA ASN A 134 0.70 -4.72 -7.21
C ASN A 134 0.25 -5.09 -5.79
N GLU A 135 0.62 -4.26 -4.83
CA GLU A 135 0.12 -4.40 -3.46
C GLU A 135 -1.08 -3.49 -3.15
N TRP A 136 -1.33 -2.48 -3.98
CA TRP A 136 -2.24 -1.40 -3.64
C TRP A 136 -3.69 -1.72 -3.97
N ALA A 137 -4.55 -1.59 -2.97
CA ALA A 137 -5.99 -1.49 -3.16
C ALA A 137 -6.35 -0.09 -3.67
N TYR A 138 -7.41 0.01 -4.44
CA TYR A 138 -7.80 1.24 -5.14
C TYR A 138 -9.31 1.46 -5.07
N VAL A 139 -9.73 2.72 -4.97
CA VAL A 139 -11.15 3.11 -5.05
C VAL A 139 -11.41 3.72 -6.41
N THR A 140 -12.16 2.99 -7.25
CA THR A 140 -12.56 3.46 -8.59
C THR A 140 -13.86 4.23 -8.56
N GLY A 141 -14.20 4.92 -9.66
CA GLY A 141 -15.42 5.74 -9.75
C GLY A 141 -15.30 7.13 -9.12
N LEU A 142 -14.09 7.53 -8.74
CA LEU A 142 -13.80 8.86 -8.21
C LEU A 142 -13.28 9.81 -9.30
N SER A 143 -13.39 11.10 -9.03
CA SER A 143 -12.88 12.21 -9.88
C SER A 143 -12.10 13.20 -9.02
N ASP A 144 -11.45 14.16 -9.67
CA ASP A 144 -10.74 15.27 -9.02
C ASP A 144 -11.69 16.20 -8.22
N THR A 145 -12.98 16.20 -8.55
CA THR A 145 -14.05 16.91 -7.84
C THR A 145 -14.65 16.12 -6.67
N SER A 146 -14.26 14.84 -6.49
CA SER A 146 -14.72 14.02 -5.37
C SER A 146 -14.23 14.60 -4.04
N ASN A 147 -14.91 14.24 -2.95
CA ASN A 147 -14.57 14.76 -1.61
C ASN A 147 -13.09 14.47 -1.27
N SER A 148 -12.36 15.53 -0.94
CA SER A 148 -10.92 15.51 -0.69
C SER A 148 -10.48 14.53 0.43
N ARG A 149 -11.35 14.24 1.39
CA ARG A 149 -11.09 13.32 2.50
C ARG A 149 -11.26 11.85 2.14
N TRP A 150 -11.90 11.53 1.03
CA TRP A 150 -12.13 10.16 0.64
C TRP A 150 -10.82 9.45 0.32
N PRO A 151 -10.66 8.20 0.77
CA PRO A 151 -9.50 7.42 0.39
C PRO A 151 -9.56 7.05 -1.09
N LEU A 152 -8.42 7.17 -1.76
CA LEU A 152 -8.21 6.80 -3.16
C LEU A 152 -7.43 5.51 -3.28
N LEU A 153 -6.39 5.34 -2.45
CA LEU A 153 -5.46 4.22 -2.50
C LEU A 153 -5.10 3.80 -1.08
N ALA A 154 -4.91 2.51 -0.85
CA ALA A 154 -4.41 1.98 0.42
C ALA A 154 -3.60 0.70 0.20
N ASP A 155 -2.93 0.19 1.26
CA ASP A 155 -2.41 -1.18 1.27
C ASP A 155 -3.54 -2.18 0.95
N GLY A 156 -3.21 -3.28 0.26
CA GLY A 156 -4.17 -4.33 -0.07
C GLY A 156 -4.82 -4.95 1.18
N PHE A 157 -6.09 -5.26 1.09
CA PHE A 157 -6.90 -5.85 2.16
C PHE A 157 -6.84 -7.39 2.14
N VAL A 158 -7.47 -8.03 3.11
CA VAL A 158 -7.73 -9.47 3.09
C VAL A 158 -8.53 -9.83 1.83
N SER A 159 -8.17 -10.95 1.19
CA SER A 159 -8.82 -11.44 -0.04
C SER A 159 -10.34 -11.54 0.12
N GLY A 160 -11.07 -11.13 -0.92
CA GLY A 160 -12.53 -11.16 -0.95
C GLY A 160 -13.22 -10.10 -0.06
N SER A 161 -12.47 -9.24 0.63
CA SER A 161 -13.01 -8.22 1.55
C SER A 161 -13.17 -6.87 0.86
N THR A 162 -14.09 -6.74 -0.10
CA THR A 162 -14.30 -5.49 -0.85
C THR A 162 -15.47 -4.65 -0.36
N THR A 163 -16.46 -5.25 0.30
CA THR A 163 -17.63 -4.52 0.81
C THR A 163 -17.40 -3.89 2.19
N ASP A 164 -16.64 -4.55 3.06
CA ASP A 164 -16.19 -4.05 4.37
C ASP A 164 -14.72 -4.43 4.57
N PRO A 165 -13.79 -3.80 3.83
CA PRO A 165 -12.39 -4.19 3.77
C PRO A 165 -11.72 -4.22 5.14
N LYS A 166 -10.92 -5.27 5.37
CA LYS A 166 -10.18 -5.48 6.63
C LYS A 166 -8.74 -5.87 6.36
N TYR A 167 -7.89 -5.62 7.35
CA TYR A 167 -6.50 -6.05 7.38
C TYR A 167 -6.34 -7.34 8.20
N SER A 168 -5.18 -7.98 8.10
CA SER A 168 -4.83 -9.19 8.84
C SER A 168 -3.77 -8.92 9.90
N LEU A 169 -3.84 -9.63 11.02
CA LEU A 169 -2.78 -9.67 12.05
C LEU A 169 -1.59 -10.52 11.63
N GLU A 170 -1.77 -11.43 10.67
CA GLU A 170 -0.76 -12.36 10.22
C GLU A 170 0.13 -11.71 9.14
N GLU A 171 1.44 -11.87 9.28
CA GLU A 171 2.41 -11.44 8.28
C GLU A 171 2.46 -12.44 7.12
N GLY A 172 2.66 -11.95 5.89
CA GLY A 172 2.81 -12.80 4.71
C GLY A 172 1.52 -13.34 4.11
N VAL A 173 0.37 -12.87 4.60
CA VAL A 173 -0.95 -13.11 4.01
C VAL A 173 -1.54 -11.80 3.45
N PRO A 174 -2.51 -11.86 2.52
CA PRO A 174 -3.23 -10.68 2.05
C PRO A 174 -3.74 -9.83 3.23
N GLY A 175 -3.51 -8.51 3.14
CA GLY A 175 -3.87 -7.58 4.21
C GLY A 175 -2.95 -7.55 5.42
N GLY A 176 -1.90 -8.39 5.46
CA GLY A 176 -1.03 -8.55 6.62
C GLY A 176 0.27 -7.77 6.61
N VAL A 177 0.49 -6.87 5.65
CA VAL A 177 1.77 -6.18 5.42
C VAL A 177 2.33 -5.47 6.66
N TRP A 178 1.46 -4.88 7.50
CA TRP A 178 1.83 -4.21 8.76
C TRP A 178 1.26 -4.92 10.00
N LYS A 179 0.93 -6.21 9.92
CA LYS A 179 0.42 -7.04 11.03
C LYS A 179 -0.83 -6.44 11.70
N GLY A 180 -1.73 -5.88 10.89
CA GLY A 180 -2.99 -5.30 11.38
C GLY A 180 -2.84 -4.12 12.34
N LYS A 181 -1.66 -3.51 12.44
CA LYS A 181 -1.41 -2.36 13.33
C LYS A 181 -1.60 -1.03 12.64
N LYS A 182 -1.24 -0.96 11.37
CA LYS A 182 -1.24 0.27 10.58
C LYS A 182 -1.67 0.00 9.14
N ALA A 183 -2.03 1.07 8.43
CA ALA A 183 -2.24 1.08 6.99
C ALA A 183 -1.73 2.39 6.40
N ILE A 184 -1.27 2.33 5.15
CA ILE A 184 -0.95 3.51 4.35
C ILE A 184 -2.21 3.87 3.58
N VAL A 185 -2.60 5.13 3.62
CA VAL A 185 -3.78 5.64 2.92
C VAL A 185 -3.41 6.91 2.18
N ILE A 186 -3.76 6.97 0.90
CA ILE A 186 -3.72 8.17 0.07
C ILE A 186 -5.15 8.62 -0.17
N ARG A 187 -5.40 9.92 0.00
CA ARG A 187 -6.72 10.53 -0.18
C ARG A 187 -6.82 11.27 -1.51
N VAL A 188 -8.04 11.61 -1.88
CA VAL A 188 -8.34 12.36 -3.11
C VAL A 188 -7.57 13.68 -3.19
N ASP A 189 -7.33 14.38 -2.07
CA ASP A 189 -6.49 15.58 -2.05
C ASP A 189 -4.99 15.33 -2.30
N GLY A 190 -4.55 14.08 -2.35
CA GLY A 190 -3.16 13.64 -2.48
C GLY A 190 -2.42 13.58 -1.14
N SER A 191 -3.08 13.88 -0.03
CA SER A 191 -2.51 13.63 1.29
C SER A 191 -2.29 12.13 1.49
N GLY A 192 -1.15 11.78 2.06
CA GLY A 192 -0.80 10.38 2.36
C GLY A 192 -0.37 10.24 3.81
N THR A 193 -0.97 9.29 4.51
CA THR A 193 -0.75 9.05 5.93
C THR A 193 -0.52 7.59 6.25
N VAL A 194 0.22 7.33 7.33
CA VAL A 194 0.31 6.00 7.95
C VAL A 194 -0.63 5.99 9.15
N GLU A 195 -1.78 5.36 9.00
CA GLU A 195 -2.87 5.39 9.97
C GLU A 195 -2.85 4.17 10.91
N GLY A 196 -3.17 4.39 12.17
CA GLY A 196 -3.42 3.31 13.13
C GLY A 196 -4.76 2.63 12.84
N LEU A 197 -4.78 1.29 12.86
CA LEU A 197 -6.01 0.53 12.65
C LEU A 197 -6.78 0.33 13.95
N ILE A 198 -8.12 0.35 13.85
CA ILE A 198 -9.03 -0.05 14.92
C ILE A 198 -9.90 -1.20 14.40
N ALA A 199 -9.92 -2.31 15.14
CA ALA A 199 -10.60 -3.54 14.73
C ALA A 199 -10.22 -3.98 13.29
N LEU A 200 -8.94 -3.81 12.93
CA LEU A 200 -8.37 -4.11 11.60
C LEU A 200 -8.92 -3.26 10.45
N LYS A 201 -9.42 -2.07 10.73
CA LYS A 201 -10.01 -1.16 9.76
C LYS A 201 -9.39 0.24 9.87
N VAL A 202 -9.37 0.97 8.76
CA VAL A 202 -9.11 2.42 8.75
C VAL A 202 -10.39 3.13 9.16
N ARG A 203 -10.31 4.02 10.15
CA ARG A 203 -11.49 4.80 10.58
C ARG A 203 -11.82 5.89 9.57
N ARG A 204 -13.10 6.12 9.37
CA ARG A 204 -13.60 7.20 8.52
C ARG A 204 -13.31 8.58 9.13
N THR A 205 -13.55 8.74 10.43
CA THR A 205 -13.20 9.93 11.21
C THR A 205 -12.70 9.54 12.60
N GLU A 206 -12.12 10.47 13.34
CA GLU A 206 -11.70 10.20 14.73
C GLU A 206 -12.88 9.95 15.68
N SER A 207 -14.05 10.50 15.36
CA SER A 207 -15.26 10.42 16.18
C SER A 207 -16.12 9.19 15.91
N ASP A 208 -15.93 8.50 14.76
CA ASP A 208 -16.67 7.30 14.45
C ASP A 208 -15.73 6.09 14.24
N ASN A 209 -16.24 4.90 14.53
CA ASN A 209 -15.51 3.65 14.33
C ASN A 209 -15.87 2.99 12.99
N GLU A 210 -16.51 3.73 12.09
CA GLU A 210 -16.88 3.22 10.78
C GLU A 210 -15.66 3.09 9.88
N ASN A 211 -15.70 2.07 9.00
CA ASN A 211 -14.61 1.82 8.07
C ASN A 211 -14.65 2.82 6.92
N ALA A 212 -13.53 3.51 6.71
CA ALA A 212 -13.39 4.49 5.63
C ALA A 212 -13.60 3.91 4.21
N PHE A 213 -13.38 2.60 4.06
CA PHE A 213 -13.52 1.88 2.79
C PHE A 213 -14.82 1.06 2.70
N SER A 214 -15.71 1.12 3.70
CA SER A 214 -16.94 0.34 3.67
C SER A 214 -17.94 0.89 2.66
N THR A 215 -18.53 0.01 1.87
CA THR A 215 -19.70 0.28 1.03
C THR A 215 -21.01 -0.10 1.74
N LYS A 216 -20.92 -0.71 2.94
CA LYS A 216 -22.10 -1.05 3.75
C LYS A 216 -22.64 0.19 4.47
N PRO A 217 -23.96 0.31 4.62
CA PRO A 217 -24.55 1.31 5.51
C PRO A 217 -23.99 1.19 6.92
N ALA A 218 -23.74 2.32 7.57
CA ALA A 218 -23.33 2.35 8.97
C ALA A 218 -24.43 1.77 9.88
N LYS A 219 -24.03 1.12 10.98
CA LYS A 219 -24.97 0.46 11.91
C LYS A 219 -26.00 1.42 12.52
N GLU A 220 -25.68 2.69 12.63
CA GLU A 220 -26.53 3.73 13.20
C GLU A 220 -27.23 4.61 12.14
N GLY A 221 -27.39 4.11 10.90
CA GLY A 221 -28.06 4.82 9.83
C GLY A 221 -27.20 5.88 9.13
N GLY A 222 -25.89 5.90 9.39
CA GLY A 222 -24.95 6.75 8.66
C GLY A 222 -24.80 6.30 7.21
N ILE A 223 -24.72 7.26 6.29
CA ILE A 223 -24.49 6.99 4.87
C ILE A 223 -23.00 6.64 4.69
N PRO A 224 -22.62 5.51 4.06
CA PRO A 224 -21.23 5.21 3.74
C PRO A 224 -20.68 6.27 2.78
N TRP A 225 -19.36 6.48 2.77
CA TRP A 225 -18.76 7.40 1.79
C TRP A 225 -18.91 6.87 0.35
N PHE A 226 -18.95 5.55 0.20
CA PHE A 226 -19.05 4.88 -1.08
C PHE A 226 -20.31 4.05 -1.17
N THR A 227 -20.92 4.03 -2.35
CA THR A 227 -22.05 3.14 -2.66
C THR A 227 -21.80 2.47 -4.01
N GLU A 228 -21.98 1.16 -4.06
CA GLU A 228 -21.87 0.41 -5.33
C GLU A 228 -22.92 0.89 -6.35
N ALA A 229 -24.09 1.32 -5.87
CA ALA A 229 -25.12 1.93 -6.72
C ALA A 229 -24.68 3.27 -7.36
N GLY A 230 -23.68 3.94 -6.79
CA GLY A 230 -23.06 5.14 -7.35
C GLY A 230 -21.86 4.85 -8.26
N GLY A 231 -21.59 3.59 -8.61
CA GLY A 231 -20.47 3.20 -9.46
C GLY A 231 -19.09 3.27 -8.75
N VAL A 232 -19.09 3.43 -7.42
CA VAL A 232 -17.85 3.48 -6.63
C VAL A 232 -17.58 2.13 -6.00
N PHE A 233 -16.44 1.54 -6.34
CA PHE A 233 -16.02 0.23 -5.85
C PHE A 233 -14.64 0.29 -5.19
N VAL A 234 -14.49 -0.47 -4.12
CA VAL A 234 -13.19 -0.71 -3.50
C VAL A 234 -12.60 -1.98 -4.09
N LEU A 235 -11.50 -1.85 -4.79
CA LEU A 235 -10.83 -2.91 -5.53
C LEU A 235 -9.60 -3.39 -4.78
N ASN A 236 -9.47 -4.69 -4.61
CA ASN A 236 -8.26 -5.31 -4.07
C ASN A 236 -7.27 -5.64 -5.21
N PRO A 237 -5.96 -5.79 -4.92
CA PRO A 237 -5.02 -6.41 -5.85
C PRO A 237 -5.47 -7.80 -6.29
N ILE A 238 -4.88 -8.32 -7.37
CA ILE A 238 -5.07 -9.72 -7.76
C ILE A 238 -4.48 -10.60 -6.67
N ASP A 239 -5.28 -11.57 -6.19
CA ASP A 239 -4.83 -12.48 -5.15
C ASP A 239 -3.55 -13.22 -5.55
N PRO A 240 -2.61 -13.42 -4.62
CA PRO A 240 -1.35 -14.10 -4.91
C PRO A 240 -1.61 -15.56 -5.29
N SER A 241 -1.00 -15.98 -6.36
CA SER A 241 -1.04 -17.38 -6.85
C SER A 241 0.02 -18.26 -6.17
#